data_ebdaa9125ec54f0d4423df368a2f19ec
#
_entry.id   ebdaa9125ec54f0d4423df368a2f19ec
#
_cell.length_a   1.000
_cell.length_b   1.000
_cell.length_c   1.000
_cell.angle_alpha   90.00
_cell.angle_beta   90.00
_cell.angle_gamma   90.00
#
_symmetry.space_group_name_H-M   'P 1'
#
loop_
_entity.id
_entity.type
_entity.pdbx_description
1 polymer ?
#
loop_
_entity_poly.entity_id
_entity_poly.type
_entity_poly.pdbx_seq_one_letter_code
_entity_poly.pdbx_strand_id
1 'polypeptide(L)'
;KLCHVCCIQYDTDKKIKDDERKGKYIMLLTDVAKVAEAAKNKAELCNNHFGKYFMRAVMAGFYIVVATILSNVSAAVLYSTYPQFGKLLGAFLFSLAIVLVVFLNGELFTGNNFVMAVGVYNKTVSVKDMVKVWVVSYVGNFVGAFLLSAMFVYSKASHAIMVDYYNSFIYSKISAGVPELLLRGILCNFLVCMAVLVGTKLKSESGKLIIMFCIIMSFVVAGFEHCIANMSTFSIGYMLLGNIGTVAVIKSMIVVTIGNILCGAVLLGVPVQIMKAEH
;
A
#
# COMPACT_ATOMS: atom_id res chain seq x y z
N LYS A 1 32.91 0.11 51.84
CA LYS A 1 32.28 -1.08 51.15
C LYS A 1 31.03 -0.71 50.35
N LEU A 2 30.27 0.32 50.73
CA LEU A 2 29.07 0.75 49.98
C LEU A 2 29.39 1.43 48.61
N CYS A 3 30.55 2.11 48.50
CA CYS A 3 30.92 2.82 47.27
C CYS A 3 31.28 1.88 46.10
N HIS A 4 31.82 0.69 46.41
CA HIS A 4 32.20 -0.29 45.39
C HIS A 4 31.01 -1.00 44.75
N VAL A 5 29.95 -1.24 45.51
CA VAL A 5 28.72 -1.88 45.00
C VAL A 5 27.96 -0.92 44.09
N CYS A 6 27.89 0.37 44.43
CA CYS A 6 27.26 1.40 43.58
C CYS A 6 27.99 1.60 42.23
N CYS A 7 29.33 1.56 42.21
CA CYS A 7 30.07 1.67 40.96
C CYS A 7 29.87 0.47 40.03
N ILE A 8 29.83 -0.76 40.60
CA ILE A 8 29.60 -1.99 39.82
C ILE A 8 28.17 -1.99 39.24
N GLN A 9 27.17 -1.54 40.01
CA GLN A 9 25.77 -1.46 39.56
C GLN A 9 25.61 -0.42 38.44
N TYR A 10 26.27 0.74 38.56
CA TYR A 10 26.22 1.80 37.54
C TYR A 10 26.88 1.37 36.22
N ASP A 11 27.98 0.62 36.29
CA ASP A 11 28.72 0.11 35.12
C ASP A 11 27.97 -1.02 34.41
N THR A 12 27.28 -1.89 35.17
CA THR A 12 26.37 -2.93 34.61
C THR A 12 25.15 -2.32 33.94
N ASP A 13 24.48 -1.35 34.56
CA ASP A 13 23.33 -0.69 34.01
C ASP A 13 23.66 0.11 32.74
N LYS A 14 24.84 0.74 32.69
CA LYS A 14 25.35 1.44 31.51
C LYS A 14 25.66 0.46 30.37
N LYS A 15 26.26 -0.68 30.67
CA LYS A 15 26.59 -1.74 29.70
C LYS A 15 25.34 -2.39 29.15
N ILE A 16 24.31 -2.65 29.99
CA ILE A 16 22.99 -3.17 29.55
C ILE A 16 22.29 -2.15 28.64
N LYS A 17 22.28 -0.86 29.00
CA LYS A 17 21.71 0.20 28.15
C LYS A 17 22.47 0.37 26.84
N ASP A 18 23.78 0.21 26.82
CA ASP A 18 24.57 0.28 25.58
C ASP A 18 24.37 -0.95 24.70
N ASP A 19 24.20 -2.14 25.29
CA ASP A 19 23.87 -3.37 24.54
C ASP A 19 22.41 -3.36 24.01
N GLU A 20 21.46 -2.85 24.78
CA GLU A 20 20.09 -2.63 24.32
C GLU A 20 20.04 -1.58 23.20
N ARG A 21 20.83 -0.50 23.31
CA ARG A 21 20.94 0.54 22.29
C ARG A 21 21.58 -0.02 21.01
N LYS A 22 22.69 -0.79 21.13
CA LYS A 22 23.32 -1.48 20.00
C LYS A 22 22.37 -2.49 19.35
N GLY A 23 21.65 -3.28 20.15
CA GLY A 23 20.63 -4.22 19.67
C GLY A 23 19.52 -3.52 18.86
N LYS A 24 19.09 -2.34 19.31
CA LYS A 24 18.07 -1.52 18.63
C LYS A 24 18.59 -0.91 17.31
N TYR A 25 19.86 -0.46 17.27
CA TYR A 25 20.50 0.03 16.04
C TYR A 25 20.75 -1.10 15.03
N ILE A 26 21.21 -2.27 15.46
CA ILE A 26 21.40 -3.44 14.61
C ILE A 26 20.05 -3.89 14.00
N MET A 27 18.95 -3.80 14.76
CA MET A 27 17.62 -4.17 14.28
C MET A 27 17.15 -3.26 13.15
N LEU A 28 17.36 -1.94 13.21
CA LEU A 28 16.99 -1.01 12.14
C LEU A 28 17.84 -1.20 10.88
N LEU A 29 19.14 -1.45 11.02
CA LEU A 29 20.04 -1.77 9.91
C LEU A 29 19.61 -3.03 9.16
N THR A 30 19.28 -4.11 9.91
CA THR A 30 18.80 -5.36 9.31
C THR A 30 17.47 -5.21 8.59
N ASP A 31 16.59 -4.33 9.07
CA ASP A 31 15.29 -4.10 8.43
C ASP A 31 15.45 -3.34 7.11
N VAL A 32 16.28 -2.30 7.05
CA VAL A 32 16.61 -1.58 5.82
C VAL A 32 17.32 -2.50 4.82
N ALA A 33 18.24 -3.34 5.28
CA ALA A 33 18.93 -4.31 4.43
C ALA A 33 17.97 -5.33 3.80
N LYS A 34 16.97 -5.81 4.55
CA LYS A 34 15.92 -6.70 4.01
C LYS A 34 15.08 -6.01 2.94
N VAL A 35 14.71 -4.74 3.13
CA VAL A 35 13.97 -3.98 2.12
C VAL A 35 14.82 -3.76 0.86
N ALA A 36 16.12 -3.45 1.02
CA ALA A 36 17.05 -3.30 -0.09
C ALA A 36 17.28 -4.62 -0.86
N GLU A 37 17.36 -5.75 -0.15
CA GLU A 37 17.43 -7.08 -0.76
C GLU A 37 16.13 -7.43 -1.50
N ALA A 38 14.97 -7.10 -0.92
CA ALA A 38 13.69 -7.25 -1.63
C ALA A 38 13.65 -6.43 -2.93
N ALA A 39 14.23 -5.22 -2.94
CA ALA A 39 14.33 -4.40 -4.14
C ALA A 39 15.18 -5.10 -5.22
N LYS A 40 16.33 -5.67 -4.84
CA LYS A 40 17.20 -6.43 -5.74
C LYS A 40 16.47 -7.62 -6.34
N ASN A 41 15.80 -8.43 -5.53
CA ASN A 41 15.02 -9.58 -6.00
C ASN A 41 13.90 -9.18 -6.97
N LYS A 42 13.22 -8.05 -6.72
CA LYS A 42 12.18 -7.52 -7.62
C LYS A 42 12.77 -7.06 -8.95
N ALA A 43 13.90 -6.36 -8.93
CA ALA A 43 14.60 -5.93 -10.14
C ALA A 43 15.09 -7.13 -10.96
N GLU A 44 15.70 -8.12 -10.33
CA GLU A 44 16.16 -9.35 -10.98
C GLU A 44 14.99 -10.13 -11.61
N LEU A 45 13.88 -10.30 -10.86
CA LEU A 45 12.70 -10.98 -11.39
C LEU A 45 12.10 -10.20 -12.56
N CYS A 46 12.04 -8.87 -12.50
CA CYS A 46 11.51 -8.03 -13.57
C CYS A 46 12.42 -8.02 -14.80
N ASN A 47 13.75 -8.12 -14.61
CA ASN A 47 14.72 -8.09 -15.71
C ASN A 47 14.86 -9.46 -16.38
N ASN A 48 14.97 -10.52 -15.61
CA ASN A 48 15.31 -11.86 -16.09
C ASN A 48 14.09 -12.74 -16.36
N HIS A 49 12.95 -12.43 -15.72
CA HIS A 49 11.72 -13.21 -15.82
C HIS A 49 10.48 -12.30 -15.94
N PHE A 50 10.49 -11.41 -16.94
CA PHE A 50 9.46 -10.38 -17.13
C PHE A 50 8.03 -10.92 -17.07
N GLY A 51 7.72 -12.02 -17.76
CA GLY A 51 6.38 -12.61 -17.76
C GLY A 51 5.90 -13.04 -16.35
N LYS A 52 6.80 -13.60 -15.53
CA LYS A 52 6.49 -13.97 -14.14
C LYS A 52 6.23 -12.73 -13.28
N TYR A 53 7.07 -11.68 -13.44
CA TYR A 53 6.88 -10.43 -12.72
C TYR A 53 5.57 -9.75 -13.10
N PHE A 54 5.31 -9.63 -14.41
CA PHE A 54 4.08 -9.02 -14.93
C PHE A 54 2.82 -9.77 -14.45
N MET A 55 2.83 -11.12 -14.46
CA MET A 55 1.72 -11.90 -13.94
C MET A 55 1.47 -11.65 -12.44
N ARG A 56 2.53 -11.54 -11.62
CA ARG A 56 2.39 -11.15 -10.20
C ARG A 56 1.78 -9.75 -10.04
N ALA A 57 2.08 -8.83 -10.95
CA ALA A 57 1.47 -7.51 -10.96
C ALA A 57 -0.01 -7.55 -11.38
N VAL A 58 -0.37 -8.35 -12.38
CA VAL A 58 -1.77 -8.58 -12.77
C VAL A 58 -2.56 -9.19 -11.60
N MET A 59 -2.01 -10.19 -10.93
CA MET A 59 -2.64 -10.81 -9.77
C MET A 59 -2.81 -9.83 -8.60
N ALA A 60 -1.86 -8.93 -8.36
CA ALA A 60 -2.02 -7.88 -7.36
C ALA A 60 -3.22 -6.97 -7.70
N GLY A 61 -3.41 -6.62 -8.98
CA GLY A 61 -4.61 -5.93 -9.44
C GLY A 61 -5.90 -6.70 -9.11
N PHE A 62 -5.93 -8.01 -9.37
CA PHE A 62 -7.05 -8.87 -9.01
C PHE A 62 -7.34 -8.85 -7.50
N TYR A 63 -6.32 -8.95 -6.66
CA TYR A 63 -6.47 -8.94 -5.20
C TYR A 63 -7.09 -7.63 -4.70
N ILE A 64 -6.67 -6.51 -5.28
CA ILE A 64 -7.28 -5.19 -4.96
C ILE A 64 -8.75 -5.17 -5.38
N VAL A 65 -9.11 -5.71 -6.56
CA VAL A 65 -10.52 -5.74 -7.01
C VAL A 65 -11.37 -6.63 -6.10
N VAL A 66 -10.89 -7.82 -5.70
CA VAL A 66 -11.62 -8.70 -4.77
C VAL A 66 -11.97 -7.93 -3.49
N ALA A 67 -11.00 -7.23 -2.91
CA ALA A 67 -11.23 -6.43 -1.72
C ALA A 67 -12.14 -5.21 -2.00
N THR A 68 -12.02 -4.58 -3.17
CA THR A 68 -12.88 -3.46 -3.59
C THR A 68 -14.32 -3.92 -3.74
N ILE A 69 -14.57 -5.07 -4.38
CA ILE A 69 -15.91 -5.64 -4.52
C ILE A 69 -16.51 -5.93 -3.15
N LEU A 70 -15.79 -6.66 -2.30
CA LEU A 70 -16.24 -7.01 -0.96
C LEU A 70 -16.59 -5.75 -0.15
N SER A 71 -15.72 -4.77 -0.16
CA SER A 71 -15.90 -3.48 0.50
C SER A 71 -17.13 -2.73 0.00
N ASN A 72 -17.21 -2.53 -1.32
CA ASN A 72 -18.22 -1.67 -1.93
C ASN A 72 -19.60 -2.33 -1.95
N VAL A 73 -19.69 -3.64 -2.18
CA VAL A 73 -20.98 -4.37 -2.07
C VAL A 73 -21.49 -4.32 -0.65
N SER A 74 -20.63 -4.54 0.36
CA SER A 74 -21.04 -4.47 1.76
C SER A 74 -21.47 -3.05 2.17
N ALA A 75 -20.79 -2.02 1.68
CA ALA A 75 -21.20 -0.63 1.87
C ALA A 75 -22.54 -0.32 1.17
N ALA A 76 -22.73 -0.83 -0.06
CA ALA A 76 -23.94 -0.64 -0.84
C ALA A 76 -25.19 -1.27 -0.18
N VAL A 77 -25.04 -2.46 0.41
CA VAL A 77 -26.13 -3.12 1.19
C VAL A 77 -26.66 -2.23 2.31
N LEU A 78 -25.78 -1.46 2.94
CA LEU A 78 -26.12 -0.60 4.09
C LEU A 78 -26.36 0.87 3.70
N TYR A 79 -26.20 1.21 2.42
CA TYR A 79 -26.15 2.60 1.96
C TYR A 79 -27.44 3.36 2.23
N SER A 80 -28.60 2.73 2.01
CA SER A 80 -29.89 3.36 2.21
C SER A 80 -30.31 3.52 3.67
N THR A 81 -29.83 2.66 4.57
CA THR A 81 -30.32 2.59 5.96
C THR A 81 -29.28 3.07 6.97
N TYR A 82 -28.02 2.64 6.80
CA TYR A 82 -26.92 2.94 7.75
C TYR A 82 -25.62 3.29 6.99
N PRO A 83 -25.59 4.41 6.22
CA PRO A 83 -24.46 4.73 5.35
C PRO A 83 -23.12 4.90 6.10
N GLN A 84 -23.14 5.43 7.33
CA GLN A 84 -21.93 5.58 8.13
C GLN A 84 -21.36 4.22 8.56
N PHE A 85 -22.23 3.31 8.97
CA PHE A 85 -21.81 1.95 9.32
C PHE A 85 -21.35 1.18 8.08
N GLY A 86 -22.03 1.36 6.92
CA GLY A 86 -21.59 0.83 5.63
C GLY A 86 -20.19 1.27 5.27
N LYS A 87 -19.85 2.55 5.47
CA LYS A 87 -18.50 3.07 5.26
C LYS A 87 -17.46 2.39 6.15
N LEU A 88 -17.74 2.22 7.45
CA LEU A 88 -16.83 1.55 8.38
C LEU A 88 -16.66 0.07 8.05
N LEU A 89 -17.75 -0.63 7.77
CA LEU A 89 -17.71 -2.04 7.37
C LEU A 89 -16.93 -2.23 6.06
N GLY A 90 -17.18 -1.37 5.06
CA GLY A 90 -16.42 -1.38 3.81
C GLY A 90 -14.93 -1.17 4.03
N ALA A 91 -14.54 -0.22 4.89
CA ALA A 91 -13.14 0.01 5.23
C ALA A 91 -12.50 -1.19 5.94
N PHE A 92 -13.21 -1.82 6.86
CA PHE A 92 -12.77 -3.04 7.54
C PHE A 92 -12.52 -4.16 6.52
N LEU A 93 -13.45 -4.40 5.62
CA LEU A 93 -13.38 -5.48 4.64
C LEU A 93 -12.35 -5.22 3.53
N PHE A 94 -12.11 -3.93 3.16
CA PHE A 94 -11.08 -3.59 2.19
C PHE A 94 -9.67 -3.98 2.66
N SER A 95 -9.46 -4.10 3.97
CA SER A 95 -8.16 -4.51 4.53
C SER A 95 -7.71 -5.90 4.08
N LEU A 96 -8.62 -6.72 3.54
CA LEU A 96 -8.28 -7.98 2.88
C LEU A 96 -7.28 -7.78 1.72
N ALA A 97 -7.29 -6.61 1.06
CA ALA A 97 -6.40 -6.29 -0.06
C ALA A 97 -4.92 -6.54 0.26
N ILE A 98 -4.43 -5.98 1.37
CA ILE A 98 -3.01 -6.11 1.73
C ILE A 98 -2.65 -7.53 2.14
N VAL A 99 -3.58 -8.24 2.77
CA VAL A 99 -3.41 -9.64 3.15
C VAL A 99 -3.17 -10.49 1.90
N LEU A 100 -4.06 -10.37 0.90
CA LEU A 100 -3.92 -11.10 -0.35
C LEU A 100 -2.63 -10.73 -1.09
N VAL A 101 -2.30 -9.44 -1.19
CA VAL A 101 -1.09 -8.97 -1.89
C VAL A 101 0.17 -9.52 -1.23
N VAL A 102 0.28 -9.47 0.09
CA VAL A 102 1.49 -9.87 0.80
C VAL A 102 1.62 -11.39 0.89
N PHE A 103 0.57 -12.08 1.30
CA PHE A 103 0.62 -13.55 1.49
C PHE A 103 0.65 -14.33 0.17
N LEU A 104 0.13 -13.76 -0.92
CA LEU A 104 0.15 -14.37 -2.24
C LEU A 104 1.23 -13.76 -3.17
N ASN A 105 2.19 -13.01 -2.62
CA ASN A 105 3.33 -12.45 -3.35
C ASN A 105 2.94 -11.60 -4.57
N GLY A 106 1.89 -10.78 -4.45
CA GLY A 106 1.50 -9.83 -5.48
C GLY A 106 2.49 -8.66 -5.61
N GLU A 107 2.74 -8.22 -6.83
CA GLU A 107 3.61 -7.07 -7.10
C GLU A 107 2.78 -5.79 -7.19
N LEU A 108 2.60 -5.11 -6.05
CA LEU A 108 1.78 -3.90 -5.94
C LEU A 108 2.64 -2.65 -6.12
N PHE A 109 2.24 -1.80 -7.07
CA PHE A 109 2.94 -0.55 -7.42
C PHE A 109 3.21 0.36 -6.22
N THR A 110 2.22 0.57 -5.37
CA THR A 110 2.33 1.49 -4.22
C THR A 110 3.34 1.02 -3.18
N GLY A 111 3.42 -0.28 -2.90
CA GLY A 111 4.48 -0.85 -2.07
C GLY A 111 5.85 -0.78 -2.75
N ASN A 112 5.89 -0.97 -4.07
CA ASN A 112 7.12 -0.88 -4.86
C ASN A 112 7.71 0.54 -4.89
N ASN A 113 6.90 1.60 -4.70
CA ASN A 113 7.40 2.97 -4.61
C ASN A 113 8.41 3.13 -3.45
N PHE A 114 8.14 2.52 -2.31
CA PHE A 114 9.03 2.53 -1.15
C PHE A 114 10.20 1.56 -1.31
N VAL A 115 9.90 0.30 -1.63
CA VAL A 115 10.90 -0.77 -1.67
C VAL A 115 12.01 -0.45 -2.67
N MET A 116 11.66 -0.03 -3.88
CA MET A 116 12.64 0.27 -4.92
C MET A 116 13.44 1.54 -4.63
N ALA A 117 12.81 2.57 -4.04
CA ALA A 117 13.52 3.78 -3.62
C ALA A 117 14.58 3.48 -2.55
N VAL A 118 14.22 2.67 -1.52
CA VAL A 118 15.20 2.19 -0.52
C VAL A 118 16.33 1.40 -1.19
N GLY A 119 16.03 0.58 -2.19
CA GLY A 119 17.03 -0.13 -2.97
C GLY A 119 18.01 0.81 -3.70
N VAL A 120 17.51 1.89 -4.31
CA VAL A 120 18.34 2.92 -4.95
C VAL A 120 19.21 3.65 -3.93
N TYR A 121 18.66 4.06 -2.78
CA TYR A 121 19.41 4.74 -1.72
C TYR A 121 20.52 3.86 -1.14
N ASN A 122 20.32 2.55 -1.08
CA ASN A 122 21.33 1.57 -0.66
C ASN A 122 22.21 1.06 -1.81
N LYS A 123 22.06 1.61 -3.03
CA LYS A 123 22.84 1.22 -4.22
C LYS A 123 22.72 -0.27 -4.59
N THR A 124 21.65 -0.95 -4.20
CA THR A 124 21.39 -2.35 -4.54
C THR A 124 20.71 -2.51 -5.89
N VAL A 125 20.04 -1.46 -6.36
CA VAL A 125 19.41 -1.38 -7.69
C VAL A 125 19.64 -0.01 -8.32
N SER A 126 19.54 0.06 -9.65
CA SER A 126 19.65 1.33 -10.38
C SER A 126 18.32 2.10 -10.41
N VAL A 127 18.39 3.40 -10.69
CA VAL A 127 17.17 4.22 -10.95
C VAL A 127 16.38 3.66 -12.14
N LYS A 128 17.07 3.13 -13.14
CA LYS A 128 16.43 2.49 -14.32
C LYS A 128 15.61 1.27 -13.90
N ASP A 129 16.15 0.43 -13.02
CA ASP A 129 15.44 -0.73 -12.49
C ASP A 129 14.23 -0.31 -11.66
N MET A 130 14.37 0.73 -10.83
CA MET A 130 13.28 1.29 -10.04
C MET A 130 12.13 1.75 -10.95
N VAL A 131 12.41 2.57 -11.96
CA VAL A 131 11.40 3.07 -12.91
C VAL A 131 10.76 1.92 -13.68
N LYS A 132 11.54 0.95 -14.13
CA LYS A 132 11.03 -0.23 -14.84
C LYS A 132 10.07 -1.02 -13.97
N VAL A 133 10.43 -1.32 -12.72
CA VAL A 133 9.59 -2.02 -11.76
C VAL A 133 8.30 -1.25 -11.49
N TRP A 134 8.37 0.07 -11.33
CA TRP A 134 7.19 0.91 -11.13
C TRP A 134 6.24 0.86 -12.32
N VAL A 135 6.76 1.07 -13.53
CA VAL A 135 5.93 1.06 -14.75
C VAL A 135 5.30 -0.31 -14.99
N VAL A 136 6.08 -1.39 -14.88
CA VAL A 136 5.57 -2.75 -15.11
C VAL A 136 4.53 -3.15 -14.08
N SER A 137 4.75 -2.82 -12.79
CA SER A 137 3.75 -3.10 -11.75
C SER A 137 2.49 -2.22 -11.91
N TYR A 138 2.63 -0.94 -12.27
CA TYR A 138 1.49 -0.05 -12.51
C TYR A 138 0.59 -0.55 -13.64
N VAL A 139 1.20 -0.90 -14.78
CA VAL A 139 0.48 -1.43 -15.95
C VAL A 139 -0.14 -2.80 -15.63
N GLY A 140 0.59 -3.70 -14.99
CA GLY A 140 0.06 -5.01 -14.61
C GLY A 140 -1.10 -4.90 -13.61
N ASN A 141 -0.98 -4.02 -12.60
CA ASN A 141 -2.07 -3.78 -11.65
C ASN A 141 -3.31 -3.22 -12.37
N PHE A 142 -3.13 -2.31 -13.36
CA PHE A 142 -4.24 -1.79 -14.16
C PHE A 142 -4.93 -2.89 -14.98
N VAL A 143 -4.15 -3.72 -15.68
CA VAL A 143 -4.70 -4.85 -16.45
C VAL A 143 -5.51 -5.78 -15.55
N GLY A 144 -4.98 -6.16 -14.40
CA GLY A 144 -5.71 -6.98 -13.44
C GLY A 144 -6.97 -6.29 -12.91
N ALA A 145 -6.83 -5.01 -12.50
CA ALA A 145 -7.95 -4.24 -12.00
C ALA A 145 -9.09 -4.12 -13.03
N PHE A 146 -8.76 -3.83 -14.28
CA PHE A 146 -9.74 -3.72 -15.36
C PHE A 146 -10.44 -5.05 -15.66
N LEU A 147 -9.67 -6.13 -15.86
CA LEU A 147 -10.22 -7.43 -16.23
C LEU A 147 -11.18 -7.98 -15.18
N LEU A 148 -10.80 -8.00 -13.91
CA LEU A 148 -11.67 -8.55 -12.87
C LEU A 148 -12.86 -7.63 -12.58
N SER A 149 -12.70 -6.32 -12.69
CA SER A 149 -13.81 -5.37 -12.63
C SER A 149 -14.84 -5.62 -13.74
N ALA A 150 -14.36 -5.88 -14.97
CA ALA A 150 -15.23 -6.23 -16.09
C ALA A 150 -16.01 -7.53 -15.82
N MET A 151 -15.30 -8.58 -15.36
CA MET A 151 -15.96 -9.84 -15.02
C MET A 151 -17.05 -9.64 -13.96
N PHE A 152 -16.79 -8.84 -12.92
CA PHE A 152 -17.76 -8.54 -11.88
C PHE A 152 -18.98 -7.81 -12.43
N VAL A 153 -18.78 -6.70 -13.15
CA VAL A 153 -19.91 -5.90 -13.65
C VAL A 153 -20.77 -6.68 -14.66
N TYR A 154 -20.15 -7.39 -15.61
CA TYR A 154 -20.86 -8.18 -16.60
C TYR A 154 -21.52 -9.44 -16.04
N SER A 155 -21.08 -9.93 -14.86
CA SER A 155 -21.78 -10.99 -14.15
C SER A 155 -23.15 -10.56 -13.61
N LYS A 156 -23.44 -9.25 -13.57
CA LYS A 156 -24.63 -8.64 -12.98
C LYS A 156 -24.83 -8.89 -11.47
N ALA A 157 -23.82 -9.47 -10.80
CA ALA A 157 -23.86 -9.67 -9.35
C ALA A 157 -24.00 -8.32 -8.63
N SER A 158 -24.97 -8.21 -7.72
CA SER A 158 -25.25 -6.99 -6.92
C SER A 158 -25.53 -5.72 -7.73
N HIS A 159 -25.91 -5.83 -9.02
CA HIS A 159 -25.98 -4.70 -9.96
C HIS A 159 -26.82 -3.54 -9.41
N ALA A 160 -28.06 -3.79 -8.98
CA ALA A 160 -29.00 -2.73 -8.57
C ALA A 160 -28.44 -1.89 -7.41
N ILE A 161 -28.01 -2.54 -6.33
CA ILE A 161 -27.49 -1.83 -5.15
C ILE A 161 -26.17 -1.12 -5.43
N MET A 162 -25.37 -1.61 -6.38
CA MET A 162 -24.11 -1.00 -6.78
C MET A 162 -24.33 0.26 -7.61
N VAL A 163 -25.34 0.32 -8.47
CA VAL A 163 -25.67 1.53 -9.25
C VAL A 163 -25.98 2.70 -8.31
N ASP A 164 -26.87 2.50 -7.34
CA ASP A 164 -27.27 3.54 -6.40
C ASP A 164 -26.09 4.04 -5.54
N TYR A 165 -25.29 3.13 -5.03
CA TYR A 165 -24.10 3.46 -4.25
C TYR A 165 -23.03 4.18 -5.07
N TYR A 166 -22.72 3.69 -6.28
CA TYR A 166 -21.62 4.20 -7.10
C TYR A 166 -21.86 5.59 -7.64
N ASN A 167 -23.11 6.00 -7.87
CA ASN A 167 -23.44 7.37 -8.28
C ASN A 167 -22.88 8.40 -7.27
N SER A 168 -23.09 8.19 -5.99
CA SER A 168 -22.58 9.07 -4.94
C SER A 168 -21.08 8.87 -4.68
N PHE A 169 -20.63 7.61 -4.66
CA PHE A 169 -19.26 7.25 -4.33
C PHE A 169 -18.25 7.79 -5.34
N ILE A 170 -18.50 7.63 -6.64
CA ILE A 170 -17.66 8.16 -7.71
C ILE A 170 -17.59 9.68 -7.66
N TYR A 171 -18.74 10.35 -7.49
CA TYR A 171 -18.77 11.80 -7.40
C TYR A 171 -17.85 12.32 -6.29
N SER A 172 -17.86 11.71 -5.13
CA SER A 172 -17.00 12.09 -4.00
C SER A 172 -15.51 12.01 -4.32
N LYS A 173 -15.10 11.10 -5.21
CA LYS A 173 -13.70 10.89 -5.61
C LYS A 173 -13.21 11.85 -6.69
N ILE A 174 -14.08 12.24 -7.62
CA ILE A 174 -13.69 13.08 -8.76
C ILE A 174 -13.88 14.57 -8.50
N SER A 175 -14.71 14.95 -7.51
CA SER A 175 -15.00 16.36 -7.16
C SER A 175 -13.86 17.04 -6.40
N ALA A 176 -12.98 16.28 -5.77
CA ALA A 176 -11.88 16.82 -4.97
C ALA A 176 -10.90 17.66 -5.81
N GLY A 177 -10.36 18.71 -5.18
CA GLY A 177 -9.34 19.58 -5.77
C GLY A 177 -7.97 18.90 -5.90
N VAL A 178 -7.08 19.47 -6.72
CA VAL A 178 -5.73 18.94 -6.93
C VAL A 178 -4.92 18.85 -5.62
N PRO A 179 -4.87 19.89 -4.75
CA PRO A 179 -4.16 19.79 -3.48
C PRO A 179 -4.70 18.69 -2.56
N GLU A 180 -6.03 18.54 -2.50
CA GLU A 180 -6.68 17.51 -1.69
C GLU A 180 -6.33 16.10 -2.17
N LEU A 181 -6.43 15.85 -3.48
CA LEU A 181 -6.07 14.56 -4.08
C LEU A 181 -4.60 14.21 -3.84
N LEU A 182 -3.71 15.19 -3.98
CA LEU A 182 -2.28 15.01 -3.73
C LEU A 182 -2.01 14.61 -2.29
N LEU A 183 -2.56 15.35 -1.32
CA LEU A 183 -2.38 15.07 0.10
C LEU A 183 -3.01 13.73 0.50
N ARG A 184 -4.22 13.43 0.02
CA ARG A 184 -4.86 12.12 0.25
C ARG A 184 -4.02 10.98 -0.33
N GLY A 185 -3.39 11.19 -1.49
CA GLY A 185 -2.45 10.23 -2.09
C GLY A 185 -1.20 10.02 -1.23
N ILE A 186 -0.57 11.10 -0.76
CA ILE A 186 0.60 11.06 0.12
C ILE A 186 0.27 10.30 1.42
N LEU A 187 -0.80 10.69 2.11
CA LEU A 187 -1.19 10.10 3.38
C LEU A 187 -1.59 8.61 3.24
N CYS A 188 -2.23 8.25 2.14
CA CYS A 188 -2.55 6.86 1.84
C CYS A 188 -1.28 6.02 1.73
N ASN A 189 -0.35 6.43 0.87
CA ASN A 189 0.82 5.60 0.61
C ASN A 189 1.82 5.59 1.78
N PHE A 190 1.76 6.58 2.68
CA PHE A 190 2.46 6.51 3.95
C PHE A 190 2.05 5.27 4.76
N LEU A 191 0.74 5.04 4.89
CA LEU A 191 0.21 3.88 5.59
C LEU A 191 0.48 2.57 4.84
N VAL A 192 0.33 2.55 3.52
CA VAL A 192 0.65 1.36 2.72
C VAL A 192 2.12 0.96 2.84
N CYS A 193 3.04 1.93 2.75
CA CYS A 193 4.48 1.66 2.90
C CYS A 193 4.85 1.25 4.33
N MET A 194 4.18 1.80 5.34
CA MET A 194 4.32 1.32 6.73
C MET A 194 3.85 -0.14 6.87
N ALA A 195 2.74 -0.53 6.23
CA ALA A 195 2.29 -1.92 6.23
C ALA A 195 3.33 -2.85 5.58
N VAL A 196 3.95 -2.44 4.48
CA VAL A 196 5.06 -3.17 3.83
C VAL A 196 6.26 -3.30 4.77
N LEU A 197 6.69 -2.20 5.40
CA LEU A 197 7.81 -2.20 6.35
C LEU A 197 7.55 -3.11 7.55
N VAL A 198 6.36 -3.04 8.14
CA VAL A 198 5.92 -3.93 9.23
C VAL A 198 5.92 -5.39 8.77
N GLY A 199 5.45 -5.66 7.55
CA GLY A 199 5.48 -6.99 6.95
C GLY A 199 6.87 -7.59 6.83
N THR A 200 7.91 -6.76 6.58
CA THR A 200 9.32 -7.22 6.54
C THR A 200 9.94 -7.37 7.93
N LYS A 201 9.46 -6.61 8.90
CA LYS A 201 10.03 -6.54 10.25
C LYS A 201 9.51 -7.63 11.19
N LEU A 202 8.22 -7.87 11.23
CA LEU A 202 7.59 -8.81 12.15
C LEU A 202 7.86 -10.26 11.73
N LYS A 203 8.09 -11.13 12.71
CA LYS A 203 8.28 -12.57 12.50
C LYS A 203 6.98 -13.37 12.66
N SER A 204 6.07 -12.89 13.52
CA SER A 204 4.77 -13.55 13.75
C SER A 204 3.81 -13.27 12.59
N GLU A 205 3.32 -14.30 11.93
CA GLU A 205 2.36 -14.16 10.82
C GLU A 205 1.04 -13.54 11.30
N SER A 206 0.51 -13.99 12.44
CA SER A 206 -0.69 -13.39 13.03
C SER A 206 -0.49 -11.93 13.42
N GLY A 207 0.67 -11.59 13.98
CA GLY A 207 1.01 -10.21 14.31
C GLY A 207 1.11 -9.32 13.06
N LYS A 208 1.71 -9.81 11.96
CA LYS A 208 1.73 -9.11 10.67
C LYS A 208 0.32 -8.84 10.19
N LEU A 209 -0.52 -9.88 10.16
CA LEU A 209 -1.88 -9.80 9.65
C LEU A 209 -2.69 -8.75 10.41
N ILE A 210 -2.68 -8.78 11.74
CA ILE A 210 -3.46 -7.85 12.58
C ILE A 210 -3.01 -6.39 12.33
N ILE A 211 -1.70 -6.13 12.38
CA ILE A 211 -1.19 -4.76 12.24
C ILE A 211 -1.41 -4.23 10.83
N MET A 212 -1.11 -5.02 9.80
CA MET A 212 -1.32 -4.63 8.41
C MET A 212 -2.81 -4.37 8.13
N PHE A 213 -3.69 -5.19 8.68
CA PHE A 213 -5.13 -5.03 8.59
C PHE A 213 -5.57 -3.68 9.19
N CYS A 214 -5.14 -3.37 10.42
CA CYS A 214 -5.45 -2.10 11.09
C CYS A 214 -4.90 -0.88 10.32
N ILE A 215 -3.68 -0.97 9.79
CA ILE A 215 -3.08 0.12 9.01
C ILE A 215 -3.89 0.40 7.75
N ILE A 216 -4.30 -0.64 7.01
CA ILE A 216 -5.08 -0.45 5.78
C ILE A 216 -6.49 0.08 6.11
N MET A 217 -7.15 -0.47 7.13
CA MET A 217 -8.44 0.05 7.59
C MET A 217 -8.36 1.56 7.88
N SER A 218 -7.28 2.01 8.50
CA SER A 218 -7.10 3.42 8.88
C SER A 218 -7.13 4.37 7.68
N PHE A 219 -6.44 4.05 6.57
CA PHE A 219 -6.46 4.95 5.41
C PHE A 219 -7.82 4.96 4.69
N VAL A 220 -8.52 3.83 4.68
CA VAL A 220 -9.84 3.75 4.03
C VAL A 220 -10.89 4.53 4.82
N VAL A 221 -10.91 4.36 6.15
CA VAL A 221 -11.80 5.14 7.04
C VAL A 221 -11.55 6.64 6.89
N ALA A 222 -10.27 7.04 6.85
CA ALA A 222 -9.89 8.44 6.70
C ALA A 222 -10.22 9.04 5.31
N GLY A 223 -10.55 8.20 4.32
CA GLY A 223 -10.87 8.65 2.96
C GLY A 223 -9.65 9.07 2.15
N PHE A 224 -8.50 8.45 2.42
CA PHE A 224 -7.27 8.67 1.64
C PHE A 224 -7.34 7.91 0.30
N GLU A 225 -6.51 8.34 -0.66
CA GLU A 225 -6.63 7.91 -2.05
C GLU A 225 -5.47 6.99 -2.47
N HIS A 226 -5.83 5.77 -2.86
CA HIS A 226 -4.91 4.74 -3.35
C HIS A 226 -5.07 4.56 -4.86
N CYS A 227 -4.02 4.84 -5.65
CA CYS A 227 -4.14 4.85 -7.11
C CYS A 227 -4.62 3.50 -7.69
N ILE A 228 -4.16 2.36 -7.18
CA ILE A 228 -4.58 1.05 -7.71
C ILE A 228 -6.01 0.70 -7.28
N ALA A 229 -6.44 1.08 -6.07
CA ALA A 229 -7.85 0.95 -5.68
C ALA A 229 -8.76 1.86 -6.53
N ASN A 230 -8.27 3.04 -6.90
CA ASN A 230 -8.98 3.92 -7.82
C ASN A 230 -9.10 3.33 -9.23
N MET A 231 -8.07 2.61 -9.74
CA MET A 231 -8.20 1.85 -10.99
C MET A 231 -9.39 0.89 -10.95
N SER A 232 -9.52 0.14 -9.86
CA SER A 232 -10.65 -0.79 -9.66
C SER A 232 -11.99 -0.06 -9.60
N THR A 233 -12.06 0.97 -8.76
CA THR A 233 -13.28 1.76 -8.54
C THR A 233 -13.74 2.45 -9.81
N PHE A 234 -12.84 3.12 -10.54
CA PHE A 234 -13.20 3.79 -11.78
C PHE A 234 -13.51 2.81 -12.91
N SER A 235 -12.83 1.66 -12.99
CA SER A 235 -13.19 0.62 -13.98
C SER A 235 -14.60 0.09 -13.74
N ILE A 236 -14.96 -0.23 -12.49
CA ILE A 236 -16.33 -0.63 -12.13
C ILE A 236 -17.30 0.51 -12.47
N GLY A 237 -16.98 1.74 -12.07
CA GLY A 237 -17.83 2.90 -12.30
C GLY A 237 -18.14 3.17 -13.78
N TYR A 238 -17.13 3.10 -14.66
CA TYR A 238 -17.32 3.26 -16.10
C TYR A 238 -18.23 2.19 -16.70
N MET A 239 -18.03 0.94 -16.31
CA MET A 239 -18.82 -0.18 -16.87
C MET A 239 -20.23 -0.23 -16.29
N LEU A 240 -20.43 0.28 -15.07
CA LEU A 240 -21.70 0.25 -14.35
C LEU A 240 -22.61 1.44 -14.71
N LEU A 241 -22.02 2.65 -14.78
CA LEU A 241 -22.73 3.93 -14.90
C LEU A 241 -22.55 4.59 -16.29
N GLY A 242 -21.61 4.11 -17.10
CA GLY A 242 -21.23 4.78 -18.35
C GLY A 242 -20.26 5.95 -18.11
N ASN A 243 -20.56 7.13 -18.66
CA ASN A 243 -19.65 8.28 -18.54
C ASN A 243 -19.66 8.87 -17.12
N ILE A 244 -18.57 8.68 -16.40
CA ILE A 244 -18.35 9.21 -15.05
C ILE A 244 -17.45 10.46 -15.02
N GLY A 245 -17.26 11.14 -16.13
CA GLY A 245 -16.40 12.33 -16.22
C GLY A 245 -14.94 12.00 -16.46
N THR A 246 -14.59 11.58 -17.67
CA THR A 246 -13.26 11.09 -18.07
C THR A 246 -12.11 12.02 -17.65
N VAL A 247 -12.25 13.34 -17.88
CA VAL A 247 -11.21 14.33 -17.54
C VAL A 247 -10.96 14.37 -16.03
N ALA A 248 -12.01 14.31 -15.21
CA ALA A 248 -11.89 14.31 -13.75
C ALA A 248 -11.26 13.01 -13.23
N VAL A 249 -11.59 11.86 -13.85
CA VAL A 249 -10.95 10.58 -13.55
C VAL A 249 -9.46 10.60 -13.88
N ILE A 250 -9.07 11.07 -15.06
CA ILE A 250 -7.65 11.19 -15.46
C ILE A 250 -6.91 12.13 -14.51
N LYS A 251 -7.50 13.30 -14.19
CA LYS A 251 -6.95 14.23 -13.18
C LYS A 251 -6.70 13.51 -11.85
N SER A 252 -7.72 12.82 -11.32
CA SER A 252 -7.62 12.10 -10.05
C SER A 252 -6.53 11.04 -10.10
N MET A 253 -6.50 10.22 -11.15
CA MET A 253 -5.49 9.16 -11.31
C MET A 253 -4.07 9.70 -11.33
N ILE A 254 -3.80 10.76 -12.11
CA ILE A 254 -2.46 11.36 -12.21
C ILE A 254 -2.03 11.93 -10.86
N VAL A 255 -2.87 12.76 -10.25
CA VAL A 255 -2.51 13.47 -9.02
C VAL A 255 -2.32 12.50 -7.85
N VAL A 256 -3.21 11.53 -7.70
CA VAL A 256 -3.10 10.50 -6.64
C VAL A 256 -1.86 9.62 -6.86
N THR A 257 -1.56 9.23 -8.11
CA THR A 257 -0.36 8.44 -8.42
C THR A 257 0.91 9.19 -8.04
N ILE A 258 1.00 10.50 -8.38
CA ILE A 258 2.13 11.35 -7.98
C ILE A 258 2.23 11.42 -6.45
N GLY A 259 1.12 11.62 -5.75
CA GLY A 259 1.10 11.62 -4.28
C GLY A 259 1.60 10.31 -3.67
N ASN A 260 1.16 9.17 -4.23
CA ASN A 260 1.61 7.86 -3.77
C ASN A 260 3.13 7.67 -4.00
N ILE A 261 3.67 8.07 -5.17
CA ILE A 261 5.11 8.00 -5.46
C ILE A 261 5.91 8.89 -4.48
N LEU A 262 5.52 10.15 -4.33
CA LEU A 262 6.21 11.10 -3.46
C LEU A 262 6.29 10.58 -2.03
N CYS A 263 5.23 9.97 -1.54
CA CYS A 263 5.25 9.40 -0.21
C CYS A 263 6.22 8.21 -0.09
N GLY A 264 6.08 7.21 -0.95
CA GLY A 264 6.89 5.99 -0.87
C GLY A 264 8.37 6.28 -1.08
N ALA A 265 8.70 7.07 -2.12
CA ALA A 265 10.08 7.37 -2.45
C ALA A 265 10.70 8.40 -1.49
N VAL A 266 10.00 9.48 -1.15
CA VAL A 266 10.60 10.61 -0.43
C VAL A 266 10.17 10.62 1.04
N LEU A 267 8.86 10.76 1.33
CA LEU A 267 8.39 11.00 2.69
C LEU A 267 8.70 9.85 3.66
N LEU A 268 8.69 8.60 3.20
CA LEU A 268 9.08 7.45 4.02
C LEU A 268 10.48 6.92 3.66
N GLY A 269 10.80 6.83 2.37
CA GLY A 269 12.06 6.26 1.91
C GLY A 269 13.30 6.99 2.42
N VAL A 270 13.28 8.32 2.38
CA VAL A 270 14.41 9.16 2.86
C VAL A 270 14.56 9.09 4.39
N PRO A 271 13.52 9.29 5.22
CA PRO A 271 13.65 9.13 6.67
C PRO A 271 14.15 7.74 7.10
N VAL A 272 13.64 6.68 6.47
CA VAL A 272 14.08 5.30 6.78
C VAL A 272 15.57 5.13 6.47
N GLN A 273 16.06 5.74 5.38
CA GLN A 273 17.48 5.73 5.05
C GLN A 273 18.33 6.56 6.01
N ILE A 274 17.85 7.74 6.43
CA ILE A 274 18.56 8.60 7.41
C ILE A 274 18.61 7.95 8.80
N MET A 275 17.53 7.27 9.21
CA MET A 275 17.47 6.56 10.48
C MET A 275 18.34 5.28 10.51
N LYS A 276 18.85 4.85 9.35
CA LYS A 276 19.82 3.76 9.27
C LYS A 276 21.09 4.20 9.98
N ALA A 277 21.50 3.48 11.05
CA ALA A 277 22.74 3.78 11.75
C ALA A 277 23.94 3.64 10.78
N GLU A 278 24.81 4.65 10.76
CA GLU A 278 26.13 4.54 10.13
C GLU A 278 27.09 3.86 11.11
N HIS A 279 27.89 2.95 10.60
CA HIS A 279 29.06 2.38 11.32
C HIS A 279 30.30 3.17 11.00
#